data_dc1784dbe5f762f99b9acefbfe0d4a22
#
_entry.id   dc1784dbe5f762f99b9acefbfe0d4a22
#
_cell.length_a   1.000
_cell.length_b   1.000
_cell.length_c   1.000
_cell.angle_alpha   90.00
_cell.angle_beta   90.00
_cell.angle_gamma   90.00
#
_symmetry.space_group_name_H-M   'P 1'
#
loop_
_entity.id
_entity.type
_entity.pdbx_description
1 polymer ?
#
loop_
_entity_poly.entity_id
_entity_poly.type
_entity_poly.pdbx_seq_one_letter_code
_entity_poly.pdbx_strand_id
1 'polypeptide(L)'
;MTYEELLEMCVLTIVTPQKLASCEPFCCDNQDLDEFFANDSVIYSKRLLGKTYLLCLRDNPNIVVAAFTLSNDSIRITNKLNDESKKSFLDFTDLQGKRLRRFPAVLIGRLATNKKFAGKGIGTAVMDLIKNWFRYNNKTGCRFIIVDAYNSDSTIHYYQKNGFKYLVEDERFEAKYMEIGVGRLPLNTRLMYFDLLGMEDIDDTVYIS
;
A
#
# COMPACT_ATOMS: atom_id res chain seq x y z
N MET A 1 2.60 -17.72 6.60
CA MET A 1 3.89 -17.17 6.14
C MET A 1 4.07 -15.81 6.80
N THR A 2 5.18 -15.61 7.49
CA THR A 2 5.57 -14.30 8.02
C THR A 2 6.36 -13.52 6.97
N TYR A 3 6.63 -12.23 7.22
CA TYR A 3 7.43 -11.43 6.28
C TYR A 3 8.92 -11.84 6.32
N GLU A 4 9.41 -12.35 7.44
CA GLU A 4 10.77 -12.90 7.58
C GLU A 4 10.92 -14.16 6.70
N GLU A 5 9.99 -15.12 6.79
CA GLU A 5 9.96 -16.31 5.93
C GLU A 5 9.91 -15.91 4.44
N LEU A 6 9.16 -14.84 4.10
CA LEU A 6 9.11 -14.31 2.74
C LEU A 6 10.47 -13.77 2.30
N LEU A 7 11.22 -13.06 3.18
CA LEU A 7 12.55 -12.54 2.88
C LEU A 7 13.63 -13.63 2.84
N GLU A 8 13.44 -14.74 3.54
CA GLU A 8 14.29 -15.92 3.39
C GLU A 8 14.11 -16.56 2.01
N MET A 9 12.87 -16.66 1.55
CA MET A 9 12.52 -17.24 0.25
C MET A 9 12.82 -16.31 -0.92
N CYS A 10 12.67 -14.99 -0.74
CA CYS A 10 12.71 -14.00 -1.81
C CYS A 10 13.78 -12.93 -1.59
N VAL A 11 14.19 -12.32 -2.70
CA VAL A 11 15.00 -11.10 -2.72
C VAL A 11 14.13 -9.95 -3.19
N LEU A 12 14.12 -8.85 -2.41
CA LEU A 12 13.46 -7.61 -2.79
C LEU A 12 14.34 -6.84 -3.77
N THR A 13 13.79 -6.51 -4.94
CA THR A 13 14.51 -5.84 -6.02
C THR A 13 13.69 -4.70 -6.58
N ILE A 14 14.32 -3.57 -6.91
CA ILE A 14 13.67 -2.47 -7.63
C ILE A 14 13.53 -2.83 -9.11
N VAL A 15 12.37 -2.50 -9.69
CA VAL A 15 12.14 -2.67 -11.14
C VAL A 15 13.10 -1.82 -11.94
N THR A 16 13.80 -2.46 -12.89
CA THR A 16 14.58 -1.83 -13.96
C THR A 16 14.25 -2.50 -15.29
N PRO A 17 14.52 -1.85 -16.45
CA PRO A 17 14.33 -2.50 -17.75
C PRO A 17 15.05 -3.84 -17.87
N GLN A 18 16.29 -3.90 -17.39
CA GLN A 18 17.13 -5.11 -17.42
C GLN A 18 16.51 -6.21 -16.54
N LYS A 19 16.03 -5.84 -15.34
CA LYS A 19 15.42 -6.79 -14.42
C LYS A 19 14.13 -7.38 -15.01
N LEU A 20 13.24 -6.53 -15.55
CA LEU A 20 12.00 -7.01 -16.19
C LEU A 20 12.29 -7.93 -17.39
N ALA A 21 13.25 -7.57 -18.22
CA ALA A 21 13.63 -8.39 -19.37
C ALA A 21 14.18 -9.78 -18.99
N SER A 22 14.72 -9.94 -17.78
CA SER A 22 15.21 -11.21 -17.26
C SER A 22 14.15 -12.05 -16.57
N CYS A 23 13.00 -11.46 -16.22
CA CYS A 23 11.94 -12.16 -15.48
C CYS A 23 11.05 -12.99 -16.41
N GLU A 24 10.56 -14.12 -15.89
CA GLU A 24 9.44 -14.83 -16.50
C GLU A 24 8.18 -13.94 -16.46
N PRO A 25 7.22 -14.14 -17.40
CA PRO A 25 5.97 -13.42 -17.40
C PRO A 25 5.25 -13.52 -16.04
N PHE A 26 4.99 -12.36 -15.43
CA PHE A 26 4.21 -12.25 -14.20
C PHE A 26 2.73 -12.30 -14.55
N CYS A 27 1.95 -13.07 -13.80
CA CYS A 27 0.50 -13.14 -13.94
C CYS A 27 -0.16 -13.28 -12.56
N CYS A 28 -1.11 -12.40 -12.27
CA CYS A 28 -1.89 -12.41 -11.02
C CYS A 28 -3.40 -12.58 -11.26
N ASP A 29 -3.80 -12.95 -12.49
CA ASP A 29 -5.19 -13.07 -12.95
C ASP A 29 -5.99 -11.74 -12.90
N ASN A 30 -5.29 -10.61 -12.90
CA ASN A 30 -5.86 -9.27 -13.09
C ASN A 30 -5.11 -8.58 -14.22
N GLN A 31 -5.77 -8.40 -15.36
CA GLN A 31 -5.17 -7.88 -16.57
C GLN A 31 -4.56 -6.49 -16.39
N ASP A 32 -5.23 -5.56 -15.67
CA ASP A 32 -4.72 -4.21 -15.41
C ASP A 32 -3.40 -4.24 -14.64
N LEU A 33 -3.31 -5.10 -13.62
CA LEU A 33 -2.09 -5.27 -12.83
C LEU A 33 -0.99 -5.96 -13.63
N ASP A 34 -1.32 -6.99 -14.40
CA ASP A 34 -0.36 -7.71 -15.24
C ASP A 34 0.25 -6.78 -16.29
N GLU A 35 -0.58 -5.98 -16.98
CA GLU A 35 -0.15 -4.98 -17.96
C GLU A 35 0.70 -3.87 -17.31
N PHE A 36 0.29 -3.35 -16.14
CA PHE A 36 1.06 -2.34 -15.44
C PHE A 36 2.45 -2.85 -15.07
N PHE A 37 2.56 -4.03 -14.45
CA PHE A 37 3.86 -4.55 -14.04
C PHE A 37 4.75 -4.91 -15.22
N ALA A 38 4.19 -5.38 -16.34
CA ALA A 38 4.94 -5.73 -17.53
C ALA A 38 5.43 -4.49 -18.32
N ASN A 39 4.61 -3.45 -18.44
CA ASN A 39 4.83 -2.38 -19.41
C ASN A 39 5.06 -1.01 -18.76
N ASP A 40 4.25 -0.64 -17.75
CA ASP A 40 4.17 0.73 -17.25
C ASP A 40 5.07 1.01 -16.05
N SER A 41 5.41 -0.02 -15.27
CA SER A 41 6.13 0.11 -14.00
C SER A 41 7.49 0.82 -14.12
N VAL A 42 8.22 0.57 -15.21
CA VAL A 42 9.50 1.24 -15.51
C VAL A 42 9.28 2.70 -15.87
N ILE A 43 8.27 2.99 -16.69
CA ILE A 43 7.93 4.36 -17.11
C ILE A 43 7.49 5.17 -15.90
N TYR A 44 6.66 4.57 -15.04
CA TYR A 44 6.19 5.16 -13.80
C TYR A 44 7.34 5.55 -12.86
N SER A 45 8.31 4.64 -12.70
CA SER A 45 9.52 4.90 -11.93
C SER A 45 10.41 5.99 -12.52
N LYS A 46 10.63 5.99 -13.86
CA LYS A 46 11.40 7.03 -14.55
C LYS A 46 10.79 8.43 -14.43
N ARG A 47 9.47 8.51 -14.37
CA ARG A 47 8.74 9.77 -14.20
C ARG A 47 8.63 10.19 -12.73
N LEU A 48 9.23 9.46 -11.79
CA LEU A 48 9.18 9.69 -10.34
C LEU A 48 7.76 9.70 -9.76
N LEU A 49 6.83 8.99 -10.40
CA LEU A 49 5.44 8.86 -9.94
C LEU A 49 5.29 7.80 -8.85
N GLY A 50 6.24 6.87 -8.77
CA GLY A 50 6.30 5.83 -7.76
C GLY A 50 7.48 4.91 -7.99
N LYS A 51 7.74 4.02 -7.04
CA LYS A 51 8.76 2.97 -7.17
C LYS A 51 8.10 1.61 -7.13
N THR A 52 8.43 0.77 -8.11
CA THR A 52 7.95 -0.61 -8.16
C THR A 52 9.02 -1.56 -7.66
N TYR A 53 8.61 -2.48 -6.81
CA TYR A 53 9.43 -3.50 -6.19
C TYR A 53 8.94 -4.88 -6.61
N LEU A 54 9.88 -5.79 -6.83
CA LEU A 54 9.63 -7.20 -7.12
C LEU A 54 10.22 -8.04 -5.99
N LEU A 55 9.46 -8.99 -5.50
CA LEU A 55 9.94 -10.09 -4.68
C LEU A 55 10.20 -11.28 -5.59
N CYS A 56 11.47 -11.57 -5.84
CA CYS A 56 11.90 -12.65 -6.71
C CYS A 56 12.41 -13.82 -5.88
N LEU A 57 12.16 -15.07 -6.33
CA LEU A 57 12.73 -16.25 -5.67
C LEU A 57 14.24 -16.12 -5.57
N ARG A 58 14.81 -16.49 -4.41
CA ARG A 58 16.25 -16.45 -4.18
C ARG A 58 16.98 -17.48 -5.05
N ASP A 59 16.39 -18.68 -5.18
CA ASP A 59 16.97 -19.79 -5.95
C ASP A 59 16.77 -19.64 -7.46
N ASN A 60 15.76 -18.86 -7.88
CA ASN A 60 15.52 -18.52 -9.28
C ASN A 60 15.04 -17.05 -9.39
N PRO A 61 15.98 -16.08 -9.46
CA PRO A 61 15.65 -14.65 -9.46
C PRO A 61 14.81 -14.17 -10.65
N ASN A 62 14.61 -15.01 -11.67
CA ASN A 62 13.75 -14.69 -12.80
C ASN A 62 12.25 -14.91 -12.51
N ILE A 63 11.92 -15.62 -11.42
CA ILE A 63 10.54 -15.84 -11.00
C ILE A 63 10.12 -14.78 -10.02
N VAL A 64 9.15 -13.96 -10.40
CA VAL A 64 8.52 -12.95 -9.55
C VAL A 64 7.38 -13.59 -8.75
N VAL A 65 7.48 -13.53 -7.43
CA VAL A 65 6.50 -14.06 -6.47
C VAL A 65 5.42 -13.03 -6.18
N ALA A 66 5.83 -11.78 -5.97
CA ALA A 66 4.92 -10.66 -5.76
C ALA A 66 5.53 -9.36 -6.28
N ALA A 67 4.68 -8.40 -6.61
CA ALA A 67 5.08 -7.07 -7.07
C ALA A 67 4.21 -6.01 -6.40
N PHE A 68 4.79 -4.85 -6.07
CA PHE A 68 4.06 -3.71 -5.52
C PHE A 68 4.71 -2.39 -5.90
N THR A 69 3.88 -1.34 -5.97
CA THR A 69 4.32 0.02 -6.29
C THR A 69 3.95 0.97 -5.15
N LEU A 70 4.92 1.76 -4.72
CA LEU A 70 4.78 2.74 -3.65
C LEU A 70 5.02 4.15 -4.17
N SER A 71 4.24 5.10 -3.67
CA SER A 71 4.42 6.54 -3.91
C SER A 71 4.16 7.35 -2.64
N ASN A 72 4.73 8.56 -2.57
CA ASN A 72 4.43 9.49 -1.49
C ASN A 72 3.01 10.04 -1.63
N ASP A 73 2.32 10.15 -0.52
CA ASP A 73 0.99 10.75 -0.47
C ASP A 73 0.72 11.39 0.90
N SER A 74 -0.50 11.86 1.13
CA SER A 74 -0.93 12.42 2.41
C SER A 74 -2.44 12.32 2.59
N ILE A 75 -2.89 11.99 3.79
CA ILE A 75 -4.29 12.14 4.17
C ILE A 75 -4.55 13.61 4.47
N ARG A 76 -5.53 14.22 3.78
CA ARG A 76 -5.91 15.63 3.95
C ARG A 76 -7.17 15.76 4.80
N ILE A 77 -7.10 16.53 5.87
CA ILE A 77 -8.27 16.88 6.67
C ILE A 77 -8.95 18.09 6.03
N THR A 78 -10.04 17.83 5.33
CA THR A 78 -10.82 18.86 4.63
C THR A 78 -12.22 19.00 5.23
N ASN A 79 -12.93 20.06 4.87
CA ASN A 79 -14.34 20.23 5.26
C ASN A 79 -15.28 19.17 4.63
N LYS A 80 -14.78 18.42 3.64
CA LYS A 80 -15.52 17.36 2.96
C LYS A 80 -15.52 16.02 3.72
N LEU A 81 -14.58 15.83 4.68
CA LEU A 81 -14.66 14.72 5.62
C LEU A 81 -15.83 14.93 6.58
N ASN A 82 -16.53 13.86 6.93
CA ASN A 82 -17.52 13.90 7.99
C ASN A 82 -16.86 14.13 9.36
N ASP A 83 -17.65 14.55 10.34
CA ASP A 83 -17.11 14.97 11.64
C ASP A 83 -16.52 13.80 12.44
N GLU A 84 -17.02 12.58 12.23
CA GLU A 84 -16.50 11.36 12.84
C GLU A 84 -15.09 11.04 12.34
N SER A 85 -14.88 11.01 11.01
CA SER A 85 -13.56 10.82 10.42
C SER A 85 -12.60 11.95 10.80
N LYS A 86 -13.06 13.21 10.84
CA LYS A 86 -12.23 14.34 11.32
C LYS A 86 -11.78 14.15 12.75
N LYS A 87 -12.70 13.73 13.65
CA LYS A 87 -12.39 13.54 15.06
C LYS A 87 -11.31 12.48 15.25
N SER A 88 -11.42 11.33 14.58
CA SER A 88 -10.43 10.26 14.67
C SER A 88 -9.01 10.72 14.26
N PHE A 89 -8.89 11.63 13.28
CA PHE A 89 -7.59 12.20 12.86
C PHE A 89 -7.12 13.34 13.76
N LEU A 90 -8.03 14.13 14.35
CA LEU A 90 -7.66 15.24 15.23
C LEU A 90 -7.14 14.74 16.60
N ASP A 91 -7.66 13.61 17.08
CA ASP A 91 -7.21 12.97 18.32
C ASP A 91 -5.74 12.48 18.21
N PHE A 92 -5.20 12.29 16.99
CA PHE A 92 -3.79 11.97 16.75
C PHE A 92 -2.84 13.16 16.86
N THR A 93 -3.36 14.39 17.02
CA THR A 93 -2.56 15.63 16.94
C THR A 93 -2.41 16.35 18.28
N ASP A 94 -2.16 15.64 19.37
CA ASP A 94 -1.80 16.31 20.63
C ASP A 94 -0.38 16.91 20.57
N LEU A 95 -0.17 17.77 19.54
CA LEU A 95 1.05 18.53 19.31
C LEU A 95 0.87 19.97 19.77
N GLN A 96 0.63 20.20 21.06
CA GLN A 96 0.65 21.54 21.67
C GLN A 96 -0.20 22.59 20.89
N GLY A 97 -1.43 22.23 20.50
CA GLY A 97 -2.36 23.12 19.84
C GLY A 97 -2.13 23.35 18.33
N LYS A 98 -1.16 22.69 17.70
CA LYS A 98 -0.96 22.75 16.25
C LYS A 98 -1.89 21.76 15.55
N ARG A 99 -2.85 22.25 14.79
CA ARG A 99 -3.75 21.44 13.96
C ARG A 99 -3.08 21.10 12.63
N LEU A 100 -2.65 19.85 12.46
CA LEU A 100 -2.19 19.36 11.17
C LEU A 100 -3.40 19.21 10.23
N ARG A 101 -3.24 19.71 9.00
CA ARG A 101 -4.23 19.55 7.93
C ARG A 101 -3.86 18.45 6.94
N ARG A 102 -2.64 17.93 7.04
CA ARG A 102 -2.11 16.86 6.21
C ARG A 102 -1.27 15.94 7.05
N PHE A 103 -1.48 14.66 6.89
CA PHE A 103 -0.70 13.62 7.54
C PHE A 103 0.11 12.87 6.49
N PRO A 104 1.43 12.72 6.69
CA PRO A 104 2.27 12.01 5.73
C PRO A 104 1.83 10.55 5.62
N ALA A 105 1.72 10.09 4.38
CA ALA A 105 1.33 8.73 4.05
C ALA A 105 2.15 8.20 2.88
N VAL A 106 2.19 6.87 2.75
CA VAL A 106 2.61 6.17 1.55
C VAL A 106 1.40 5.52 0.90
N LEU A 107 1.26 5.69 -0.41
CA LEU A 107 0.24 5.02 -1.20
C LEU A 107 0.81 3.71 -1.76
N ILE A 108 0.13 2.59 -1.49
CA ILE A 108 0.31 1.35 -2.26
C ILE A 108 -0.57 1.49 -3.51
N GLY A 109 0.03 1.93 -4.60
CA GLY A 109 -0.69 2.17 -5.85
C GLY A 109 -1.04 0.88 -6.60
N ARG A 110 -0.22 -0.15 -6.46
CA ARG A 110 -0.41 -1.49 -7.05
C ARG A 110 0.16 -2.53 -6.12
N LEU A 111 -0.51 -3.67 -5.99
CA LEU A 111 -0.04 -4.83 -5.23
C LEU A 111 -0.62 -6.09 -5.85
N ALA A 112 0.24 -7.06 -6.17
CA ALA A 112 -0.18 -8.34 -6.69
C ALA A 112 0.75 -9.48 -6.27
N THR A 113 0.17 -10.66 -6.08
CA THR A 113 0.89 -11.93 -5.91
C THR A 113 0.73 -12.76 -7.18
N ASN A 114 1.82 -13.34 -7.66
CA ASN A 114 1.78 -14.26 -8.80
C ASN A 114 0.86 -15.44 -8.50
N LYS A 115 -0.02 -15.77 -9.44
CA LYS A 115 -1.02 -16.85 -9.28
C LYS A 115 -0.41 -18.20 -8.92
N LYS A 116 0.81 -18.51 -9.39
CA LYS A 116 1.55 -19.73 -9.01
C LYS A 116 1.78 -19.86 -7.50
N PHE A 117 1.70 -18.75 -6.76
CA PHE A 117 1.93 -18.65 -5.32
C PHE A 117 0.70 -18.21 -4.53
N ALA A 118 -0.46 -18.11 -5.16
CA ALA A 118 -1.71 -17.72 -4.51
C ALA A 118 -2.08 -18.68 -3.36
N GLY A 119 -2.81 -18.16 -2.36
CA GLY A 119 -3.30 -18.97 -1.23
C GLY A 119 -2.26 -19.34 -0.17
N LYS A 120 -0.99 -18.94 -0.31
CA LYS A 120 0.11 -19.27 0.61
C LYS A 120 0.39 -18.19 1.68
N GLY A 121 -0.48 -17.19 1.82
CA GLY A 121 -0.29 -16.10 2.78
C GLY A 121 0.72 -15.04 2.35
N ILE A 122 1.22 -15.10 1.10
CA ILE A 122 2.22 -14.15 0.58
C ILE A 122 1.72 -12.72 0.59
N GLY A 123 0.48 -12.47 0.18
CA GLY A 123 -0.07 -11.11 0.19
C GLY A 123 -0.05 -10.46 1.58
N THR A 124 -0.38 -11.20 2.63
CA THR A 124 -0.28 -10.73 4.02
C THR A 124 1.18 -10.49 4.42
N ALA A 125 2.08 -11.40 4.10
CA ALA A 125 3.50 -11.23 4.40
C ALA A 125 4.12 -10.02 3.67
N VAL A 126 3.71 -9.72 2.42
CA VAL A 126 4.11 -8.49 1.70
C VAL A 126 3.55 -7.25 2.39
N MET A 127 2.30 -7.29 2.88
CA MET A 127 1.71 -6.17 3.61
C MET A 127 2.47 -5.91 4.91
N ASP A 128 2.83 -6.93 5.66
CA ASP A 128 3.60 -6.81 6.90
C ASP A 128 5.03 -6.31 6.62
N LEU A 129 5.66 -6.76 5.53
CA LEU A 129 6.94 -6.23 5.08
C LEU A 129 6.86 -4.71 4.80
N ILE A 130 5.83 -4.24 4.08
CA ILE A 130 5.64 -2.82 3.79
C ILE A 130 5.42 -2.02 5.07
N LYS A 131 4.57 -2.50 5.99
CA LYS A 131 4.31 -1.84 7.28
C LYS A 131 5.59 -1.67 8.10
N ASN A 132 6.36 -2.76 8.28
CA ASN A 132 7.61 -2.73 9.02
C ASN A 132 8.65 -1.81 8.37
N TRP A 133 8.74 -1.84 7.04
CA TRP A 133 9.66 -0.96 6.31
C TRP A 133 9.37 0.52 6.54
N PHE A 134 8.10 0.92 6.51
CA PHE A 134 7.72 2.33 6.72
C PHE A 134 7.73 2.74 8.19
N ARG A 135 7.61 1.82 9.12
CA ARG A 135 7.69 2.10 10.53
C ARG A 135 9.14 2.32 11.00
N TYR A 136 10.07 1.45 10.60
CA TYR A 136 11.42 1.41 11.19
C TYR A 136 12.54 1.94 10.29
N ASN A 137 12.44 1.81 8.98
CA ASN A 137 13.52 2.11 8.03
C ASN A 137 13.18 3.23 7.04
N ASN A 138 12.16 4.03 7.32
CA ASN A 138 11.78 5.11 6.45
C ASN A 138 12.66 6.35 6.70
N LYS A 139 13.21 6.91 5.61
CA LYS A 139 14.02 8.13 5.66
C LYS A 139 13.21 9.42 5.82
N THR A 140 11.88 9.35 5.76
CA THR A 140 10.96 10.47 5.94
C THR A 140 9.87 10.09 6.92
N GLY A 141 9.24 11.07 7.56
CA GLY A 141 8.08 10.78 8.40
C GLY A 141 6.96 10.15 7.55
N CYS A 142 6.44 9.00 7.98
CA CYS A 142 5.27 8.35 7.39
C CYS A 142 4.36 7.88 8.52
N ARG A 143 3.15 8.44 8.61
CA ARG A 143 2.17 8.07 9.64
C ARG A 143 1.24 6.97 9.16
N PHE A 144 0.83 7.02 7.90
CA PHE A 144 -0.20 6.16 7.36
C PHE A 144 0.25 5.43 6.10
N ILE A 145 -0.29 4.23 5.90
CA ILE A 145 -0.31 3.57 4.60
C ILE A 145 -1.73 3.73 4.06
N ILE A 146 -1.86 4.14 2.80
CA ILE A 146 -3.16 4.28 2.13
C ILE A 146 -3.21 3.43 0.87
N VAL A 147 -4.43 3.05 0.49
CA VAL A 147 -4.72 2.29 -0.72
C VAL A 147 -6.02 2.75 -1.35
N ASP A 148 -6.09 2.76 -2.66
CA ASP A 148 -7.33 2.82 -3.43
C ASP A 148 -7.73 1.37 -3.77
N ALA A 149 -8.40 0.71 -2.82
CA ALA A 149 -8.79 -0.69 -2.92
C ALA A 149 -9.92 -0.86 -3.94
N TYR A 150 -9.80 -1.78 -4.90
CA TYR A 150 -10.95 -2.16 -5.73
C TYR A 150 -12.16 -2.48 -4.85
N ASN A 151 -13.32 -1.90 -5.20
CA ASN A 151 -14.56 -2.05 -4.43
C ASN A 151 -15.22 -3.41 -4.71
N SER A 152 -14.51 -4.48 -4.37
CA SER A 152 -14.98 -5.86 -4.42
C SER A 152 -14.82 -6.50 -3.04
N ASP A 153 -15.73 -7.41 -2.69
CA ASP A 153 -15.74 -8.06 -1.37
C ASP A 153 -14.38 -8.72 -1.05
N SER A 154 -13.76 -9.38 -2.02
CA SER A 154 -12.47 -10.06 -1.82
C SER A 154 -11.32 -9.08 -1.54
N THR A 155 -11.27 -7.97 -2.26
CA THR A 155 -10.21 -6.95 -2.09
C THR A 155 -10.41 -6.19 -0.79
N ILE A 156 -11.63 -5.77 -0.49
CA ILE A 156 -11.94 -5.08 0.77
C ILE A 156 -11.64 -5.99 1.97
N HIS A 157 -12.11 -7.25 1.92
CA HIS A 157 -11.80 -8.22 2.98
C HIS A 157 -10.29 -8.43 3.18
N TYR A 158 -9.52 -8.49 2.09
CA TYR A 158 -8.06 -8.60 2.17
C TYR A 158 -7.44 -7.43 2.95
N TYR A 159 -7.80 -6.18 2.63
CA TYR A 159 -7.28 -5.01 3.32
C TYR A 159 -7.77 -4.94 4.78
N GLN A 160 -9.04 -5.22 5.04
CA GLN A 160 -9.58 -5.25 6.41
C GLN A 160 -8.89 -6.31 7.28
N LYS A 161 -8.66 -7.51 6.75
CA LYS A 161 -7.91 -8.57 7.41
C LYS A 161 -6.47 -8.14 7.74
N ASN A 162 -5.89 -7.27 6.94
CA ASN A 162 -4.59 -6.65 7.17
C ASN A 162 -4.67 -5.35 8.02
N GLY A 163 -5.78 -5.10 8.70
CA GLY A 163 -5.95 -3.99 9.64
C GLY A 163 -6.25 -2.62 9.02
N PHE A 164 -6.50 -2.56 7.71
CA PHE A 164 -6.93 -1.33 7.07
C PHE A 164 -8.39 -1.00 7.40
N LYS A 165 -8.70 0.28 7.46
CA LYS A 165 -10.03 0.83 7.69
C LYS A 165 -10.39 1.76 6.54
N TYR A 166 -11.69 1.94 6.27
CA TYR A 166 -12.13 3.00 5.37
C TYR A 166 -11.73 4.37 5.90
N LEU A 167 -11.25 5.25 5.04
CA LEU A 167 -11.04 6.64 5.41
C LEU A 167 -12.39 7.34 5.65
N VAL A 168 -13.38 6.99 4.85
CA VAL A 168 -14.77 7.44 4.95
C VAL A 168 -15.69 6.24 4.74
N GLU A 169 -16.52 5.91 5.73
CA GLU A 169 -17.40 4.74 5.66
C GLU A 169 -18.46 4.83 4.54
N ASP A 170 -19.15 5.97 4.44
CA ASP A 170 -20.21 6.18 3.44
C ASP A 170 -19.60 6.64 2.12
N GLU A 171 -19.83 5.87 1.03
CA GLU A 171 -19.32 6.14 -0.31
C GLU A 171 -19.72 7.52 -0.86
N ARG A 172 -20.87 8.06 -0.48
CA ARG A 172 -21.33 9.40 -0.92
C ARG A 172 -20.46 10.49 -0.34
N PHE A 173 -20.01 10.35 0.91
CA PHE A 173 -19.06 11.28 1.54
C PHE A 173 -17.66 11.05 1.00
N GLU A 174 -17.26 9.81 0.74
CA GLU A 174 -15.99 9.50 0.10
C GLU A 174 -15.91 10.10 -1.32
N ALA A 175 -16.97 9.97 -2.13
CA ALA A 175 -17.05 10.59 -3.45
C ALA A 175 -16.86 12.12 -3.37
N LYS A 176 -17.46 12.78 -2.37
CA LYS A 176 -17.26 14.23 -2.12
C LYS A 176 -15.83 14.55 -1.71
N TYR A 177 -15.24 13.72 -0.85
CA TYR A 177 -13.85 13.87 -0.41
C TYR A 177 -12.86 13.74 -1.56
N MET A 178 -13.08 12.75 -2.42
CA MET A 178 -12.26 12.44 -3.61
C MET A 178 -12.59 13.35 -4.81
N GLU A 179 -13.57 14.26 -4.67
CA GLU A 179 -14.05 15.13 -5.77
C GLU A 179 -14.62 14.36 -6.98
N ILE A 180 -15.13 13.17 -6.72
CA ILE A 180 -15.79 12.32 -7.70
C ILE A 180 -17.28 12.69 -7.74
N GLY A 181 -17.86 12.81 -8.95
CA GLY A 181 -19.28 13.08 -9.09
C GLY A 181 -20.15 11.97 -8.47
N VAL A 182 -21.15 12.33 -7.66
CA VAL A 182 -22.07 11.38 -7.00
C VAL A 182 -22.86 10.48 -7.94
N GLY A 183 -22.93 10.80 -9.24
CA GLY A 183 -23.54 9.94 -10.27
C GLY A 183 -22.69 8.71 -10.65
N ARG A 184 -21.53 8.51 -10.03
CA ARG A 184 -20.62 7.36 -10.26
C ARG A 184 -20.63 6.38 -9.09
N LEU A 185 -21.72 6.27 -8.36
CA LEU A 185 -21.87 5.25 -7.31
C LEU A 185 -22.44 3.94 -7.90
N PRO A 186 -22.03 2.75 -7.40
CA PRO A 186 -20.97 2.58 -6.38
C PRO A 186 -19.60 3.01 -6.92
N LEU A 187 -18.69 3.42 -5.99
CA LEU A 187 -17.32 3.78 -6.36
C LEU A 187 -16.58 2.54 -6.89
N ASN A 188 -15.74 2.72 -7.90
CA ASN A 188 -14.87 1.63 -8.40
C ASN A 188 -13.80 1.20 -7.38
N THR A 189 -13.33 2.16 -6.57
CA THR A 189 -12.35 1.92 -5.51
C THR A 189 -12.81 2.59 -4.23
N ARG A 190 -12.32 2.07 -3.10
CA ARG A 190 -12.53 2.63 -1.77
C ARG A 190 -11.19 3.05 -1.17
N LEU A 191 -11.12 4.27 -0.66
CA LEU A 191 -9.94 4.78 0.01
C LEU A 191 -9.84 4.19 1.42
N MET A 192 -8.82 3.38 1.66
CA MET A 192 -8.56 2.76 2.95
C MET A 192 -7.20 3.17 3.49
N TYR A 193 -7.05 3.14 4.80
CA TYR A 193 -5.81 3.50 5.48
C TYR A 193 -5.45 2.53 6.60
N PHE A 194 -4.16 2.46 6.90
CA PHE A 194 -3.58 1.79 8.05
C PHE A 194 -2.74 2.78 8.84
N ASP A 195 -2.88 2.81 10.18
CA ASP A 195 -2.09 3.66 11.08
C ASP A 195 -0.87 2.89 11.59
N LEU A 196 0.32 3.33 11.21
CA LEU A 196 1.58 2.68 11.58
C LEU A 196 1.87 2.75 13.09
N LEU A 197 1.33 3.72 13.83
CA LEU A 197 1.45 3.76 15.29
C LEU A 197 0.49 2.80 15.99
N GLY A 198 -0.50 2.26 15.30
CA GLY A 198 -1.39 1.22 15.85
C GLY A 198 -0.76 -0.18 15.87
N MET A 199 0.47 -0.34 15.40
CA MET A 199 1.25 -1.57 15.55
C MET A 199 1.80 -1.64 16.97
N GLU A 200 1.75 -2.83 17.60
CA GLU A 200 2.41 -3.06 18.90
C GLU A 200 3.91 -2.77 18.80
N ASP A 201 4.48 -2.17 19.86
CA ASP A 201 5.89 -1.81 19.87
C ASP A 201 6.74 -3.09 19.91
N ILE A 202 7.47 -3.31 18.84
CA ILE A 202 8.63 -4.20 18.89
C ILE A 202 9.76 -3.33 19.42
N ASP A 203 10.24 -3.68 20.61
CA ASP A 203 11.35 -3.11 21.40
C ASP A 203 12.11 -1.92 20.77
N ASP A 204 12.11 -0.77 21.46
CA ASP A 204 12.71 0.52 21.03
C ASP A 204 14.21 0.47 20.69
N THR A 205 14.86 -0.68 20.79
CA THR A 205 16.30 -0.85 20.55
C THR A 205 16.71 -0.87 19.07
N VAL A 206 15.76 -0.85 18.13
CA VAL A 206 16.04 -0.94 16.68
C VAL A 206 16.25 0.42 16.00
N TYR A 207 16.18 1.53 16.74
CA TYR A 207 16.11 2.87 16.15
C TYR A 207 17.44 3.51 15.74
N ILE A 208 18.61 2.91 16.00
CA ILE A 208 19.90 3.53 15.68
C ILE A 208 20.90 2.50 15.14
N SER A 209 20.91 2.34 13.83
CA SER A 209 22.13 1.93 13.11
C SER A 209 22.10 2.39 11.66
#